data_76cea641022a594f6c5648f2f4d62125
#
_entry.id   76cea641022a594f6c5648f2f4d62125
#
_cell.length_a   1.000
_cell.length_b   1.000
_cell.length_c   1.000
_cell.angle_alpha   90.00
_cell.angle_beta   90.00
_cell.angle_gamma   90.00
#
_symmetry.space_group_name_H-M   'P 1'
#
loop_
_entity.id
_entity.type
_entity.pdbx_description
1 polymer ?
#
loop_
_entity_poly.entity_id
_entity_poly.type
_entity_poly.pdbx_seq_one_letter_code
_entity_poly.pdbx_strand_id
1 'polypeptide(L)'
;MQSLPEGGGMLSVFADEADVLPALKGFEKTIAVAGPNAEGQTVISGDVQDLATIKAALAEADIKAKELKVSHAFHSPLMIPILEDFKAVASEITFSAPQIALISNLDGKVMQAAPDADYWVNHIRQAVRFKAGVDTALSMGTTVFVEIGPNPTLTGLVKRIAGDSVVLAAPLKRKRDDQEQWRKAISTLVATGADTPSTALQPEVTLPNYPFDNKRYWFREATGLPAPRVALAGHPMVWRLLDSPEIDGSVYETVLTSDDPDHIADHRLFGVTV
;
A
#
# COMPACT_ATOMS: atom_id res chain seq x y z
N MET A 1 -17.07 -17.85 -24.21
CA MET A 1 -15.99 -18.65 -23.63
C MET A 1 -16.45 -20.05 -23.20
N GLN A 2 -17.64 -20.22 -22.63
CA GLN A 2 -18.15 -21.55 -22.22
C GLN A 2 -18.37 -22.52 -23.37
N SER A 3 -18.43 -22.06 -24.62
CA SER A 3 -18.55 -22.90 -25.84
C SER A 3 -17.20 -23.46 -26.34
N LEU A 4 -16.10 -23.06 -25.70
CA LEU A 4 -14.78 -23.58 -26.04
C LEU A 4 -14.64 -25.05 -25.62
N PRO A 5 -13.92 -25.90 -26.41
CA PRO A 5 -13.67 -27.28 -26.06
C PRO A 5 -12.90 -27.40 -24.73
N GLU A 6 -13.20 -28.46 -24.00
CA GLU A 6 -12.41 -28.86 -22.83
C GLU A 6 -10.98 -29.28 -23.23
N GLY A 7 -10.05 -29.28 -22.31
CA GLY A 7 -8.64 -29.69 -22.55
C GLY A 7 -7.65 -28.56 -22.58
N GLY A 8 -8.08 -27.35 -22.25
CA GLY A 8 -7.18 -26.22 -22.04
C GLY A 8 -6.71 -26.09 -20.59
N GLY A 9 -5.48 -25.61 -20.39
CA GLY A 9 -4.89 -25.38 -19.07
C GLY A 9 -3.91 -24.21 -19.04
N MET A 10 -3.40 -23.92 -17.84
CA MET A 10 -2.38 -22.90 -17.64
C MET A 10 -1.33 -23.38 -16.59
N LEU A 11 -0.08 -23.00 -16.79
CA LEU A 11 1.01 -23.24 -15.84
C LEU A 11 1.63 -21.90 -15.42
N SER A 12 1.83 -21.72 -14.12
CA SER A 12 2.71 -20.69 -13.59
C SER A 12 4.13 -21.28 -13.52
N VAL A 13 5.04 -20.74 -14.31
CA VAL A 13 6.45 -21.13 -14.40
C VAL A 13 7.28 -20.14 -13.60
N PHE A 14 8.17 -20.64 -12.73
CA PHE A 14 9.02 -19.80 -11.87
C PHE A 14 10.34 -19.47 -12.58
N ALA A 15 10.23 -18.79 -13.72
CA ALA A 15 11.32 -18.29 -14.53
C ALA A 15 10.88 -17.09 -15.36
N ASP A 16 11.82 -16.34 -15.90
CA ASP A 16 11.55 -15.24 -16.80
C ASP A 16 11.07 -15.71 -18.18
N GLU A 17 10.34 -14.87 -18.90
CA GLU A 17 9.81 -15.19 -20.23
C GLU A 17 10.93 -15.72 -21.17
N ALA A 18 12.12 -15.11 -21.12
CA ALA A 18 13.24 -15.50 -21.96
C ALA A 18 13.71 -16.93 -21.72
N ASP A 19 13.66 -17.41 -20.46
CA ASP A 19 14.07 -18.76 -20.08
C ASP A 19 12.99 -19.82 -20.39
N VAL A 20 11.73 -19.39 -20.46
CA VAL A 20 10.58 -20.25 -20.77
C VAL A 20 10.42 -20.47 -22.27
N LEU A 21 10.67 -19.45 -23.10
CA LEU A 21 10.48 -19.49 -24.56
C LEU A 21 11.16 -20.68 -25.27
N PRO A 22 12.39 -21.11 -24.91
CA PRO A 22 13.02 -22.28 -25.54
C PRO A 22 12.21 -23.58 -25.39
N ALA A 23 11.54 -23.76 -24.24
CA ALA A 23 10.70 -24.94 -23.99
C ALA A 23 9.39 -24.94 -24.79
N LEU A 24 8.97 -23.80 -25.33
CA LEU A 24 7.75 -23.66 -26.12
C LEU A 24 7.97 -23.93 -27.63
N LYS A 25 9.21 -24.10 -28.07
CA LYS A 25 9.52 -24.34 -29.49
C LYS A 25 8.87 -25.65 -29.98
N GLY A 26 8.13 -25.53 -31.07
CA GLY A 26 7.35 -26.61 -31.66
C GLY A 26 5.91 -26.72 -31.17
N PHE A 27 5.53 -25.98 -30.15
CA PHE A 27 4.19 -25.96 -29.58
C PHE A 27 3.42 -24.66 -29.86
N GLU A 28 3.88 -23.80 -30.76
CA GLU A 28 3.34 -22.45 -30.99
C GLU A 28 1.87 -22.46 -31.49
N LYS A 29 1.42 -23.58 -32.01
CA LYS A 29 0.03 -23.74 -32.47
C LYS A 29 -0.95 -24.02 -31.33
N THR A 30 -0.48 -24.52 -30.21
CA THR A 30 -1.31 -24.97 -29.09
C THR A 30 -0.99 -24.25 -27.78
N ILE A 31 0.24 -23.74 -27.63
CA ILE A 31 0.73 -23.09 -26.42
C ILE A 31 1.12 -21.63 -26.71
N ALA A 32 0.92 -20.76 -25.73
CA ALA A 32 1.44 -19.40 -25.75
C ALA A 32 1.86 -18.94 -24.35
N VAL A 33 2.72 -17.92 -24.29
CA VAL A 33 2.89 -17.13 -23.07
C VAL A 33 1.61 -16.36 -22.82
N ALA A 34 0.98 -16.60 -21.67
CA ALA A 34 -0.23 -15.90 -21.24
C ALA A 34 0.08 -14.61 -20.48
N GLY A 35 1.25 -14.53 -19.84
CA GLY A 35 1.68 -13.29 -19.20
C GLY A 35 2.99 -13.44 -18.41
N PRO A 36 3.95 -12.54 -18.63
CA PRO A 36 5.07 -12.28 -17.71
C PRO A 36 4.54 -11.42 -16.55
N ASN A 37 4.23 -12.06 -15.42
CA ASN A 37 3.52 -11.41 -14.33
C ASN A 37 4.43 -10.66 -13.35
N ALA A 38 5.67 -11.17 -13.17
CA ALA A 38 6.70 -10.55 -12.33
C ALA A 38 8.07 -11.11 -12.76
N GLU A 39 9.14 -10.55 -12.23
CA GLU A 39 10.47 -11.12 -12.36
C GLU A 39 10.51 -12.55 -11.83
N GLY A 40 11.09 -13.47 -12.60
CA GLY A 40 11.08 -14.90 -12.30
C GLY A 40 9.71 -15.55 -12.26
N GLN A 41 8.68 -14.97 -12.92
CA GLN A 41 7.35 -15.59 -12.96
C GLN A 41 6.62 -15.33 -14.29
N THR A 42 6.48 -16.37 -15.07
CA THR A 42 5.77 -16.38 -16.36
C THR A 42 4.62 -17.39 -16.32
N VAL A 43 3.50 -17.02 -16.92
CA VAL A 43 2.37 -17.95 -17.10
C VAL A 43 2.32 -18.37 -18.57
N ILE A 44 2.22 -19.66 -18.80
CA ILE A 44 1.96 -20.25 -20.13
C ILE A 44 0.59 -20.90 -20.16
N SER A 45 -0.03 -20.93 -21.33
CA SER A 45 -1.39 -21.37 -21.51
C SER A 45 -1.56 -22.11 -22.82
N GLY A 46 -2.41 -23.14 -22.83
CA GLY A 46 -2.70 -23.92 -24.04
C GLY A 46 -3.23 -25.31 -23.75
N ASP A 47 -2.96 -26.24 -24.67
CA ASP A 47 -3.40 -27.63 -24.56
C ASP A 47 -2.78 -28.33 -23.34
N VAL A 48 -3.59 -29.10 -22.61
CA VAL A 48 -3.17 -29.71 -21.34
C VAL A 48 -2.10 -30.80 -21.53
N GLN A 49 -2.10 -31.51 -22.66
CA GLN A 49 -1.11 -32.58 -22.94
C GLN A 49 0.24 -31.95 -23.30
N ASP A 50 0.22 -30.91 -24.13
CA ASP A 50 1.42 -30.16 -24.48
C ASP A 50 1.99 -29.45 -23.25
N LEU A 51 1.14 -28.88 -22.40
CA LEU A 51 1.57 -28.30 -21.12
C LEU A 51 2.24 -29.32 -20.19
N ALA A 52 1.74 -30.57 -20.16
CA ALA A 52 2.39 -31.63 -19.37
C ALA A 52 3.79 -32.00 -19.92
N THR A 53 3.93 -32.03 -21.24
CA THR A 53 5.22 -32.27 -21.90
C THR A 53 6.22 -31.14 -21.59
N ILE A 54 5.78 -29.88 -21.73
CA ILE A 54 6.59 -28.71 -21.42
C ILE A 54 6.97 -28.67 -19.93
N LYS A 55 6.04 -29.02 -19.04
CA LYS A 55 6.31 -29.08 -17.59
C LYS A 55 7.42 -30.08 -17.25
N ALA A 56 7.44 -31.24 -17.95
CA ALA A 56 8.50 -32.21 -17.78
C ALA A 56 9.85 -31.65 -18.27
N ALA A 57 9.90 -31.06 -19.46
CA ALA A 57 11.12 -30.45 -20.01
C ALA A 57 11.64 -29.28 -19.11
N LEU A 58 10.76 -28.46 -18.55
CA LEU A 58 11.13 -27.42 -17.59
C LEU A 58 11.74 -28.04 -16.31
N ALA A 59 11.18 -29.15 -15.83
CA ALA A 59 11.71 -29.84 -14.65
C ALA A 59 13.12 -30.41 -14.88
N GLU A 60 13.41 -30.91 -16.09
CA GLU A 60 14.77 -31.35 -16.48
C GLU A 60 15.76 -30.18 -16.47
N ALA A 61 15.30 -28.97 -16.74
CA ALA A 61 16.07 -27.73 -16.66
C ALA A 61 16.10 -27.11 -15.25
N ASP A 62 15.61 -27.81 -14.21
CA ASP A 62 15.46 -27.33 -12.82
C ASP A 62 14.53 -26.09 -12.69
N ILE A 63 13.64 -25.87 -13.64
CA ILE A 63 12.64 -24.82 -13.63
C ILE A 63 11.31 -25.36 -13.06
N LYS A 64 10.88 -24.82 -11.94
CA LYS A 64 9.62 -25.21 -11.29
C LYS A 64 8.41 -24.62 -12.02
N ALA A 65 7.36 -25.45 -12.17
CA ALA A 65 6.09 -25.04 -12.73
C ALA A 65 4.92 -25.60 -11.93
N LYS A 66 3.85 -24.80 -11.79
CA LYS A 66 2.65 -25.15 -11.04
C LYS A 66 1.41 -24.96 -11.90
N GLU A 67 0.52 -25.94 -11.92
CA GLU A 67 -0.76 -25.86 -12.58
C GLU A 67 -1.69 -24.83 -11.92
N LEU A 68 -2.35 -24.04 -12.74
CA LEU A 68 -3.38 -23.11 -12.31
C LEU A 68 -4.76 -23.75 -12.44
N LYS A 69 -5.62 -23.53 -11.46
CA LYS A 69 -7.01 -23.99 -11.48
C LYS A 69 -7.85 -23.03 -12.34
N VAL A 70 -7.89 -23.30 -13.63
CA VAL A 70 -8.63 -22.52 -14.61
C VAL A 70 -9.57 -23.42 -15.41
N SER A 71 -10.61 -22.87 -16.02
CA SER A 71 -11.56 -23.62 -16.87
C SER A 71 -11.12 -23.73 -18.31
N HIS A 72 -10.28 -22.83 -18.80
CA HIS A 72 -9.88 -22.71 -20.19
C HIS A 72 -8.45 -22.16 -20.31
N ALA A 73 -7.84 -22.35 -21.48
CA ALA A 73 -6.51 -21.83 -21.81
C ALA A 73 -6.59 -20.38 -22.29
N PHE A 74 -6.86 -19.44 -21.35
CA PHE A 74 -6.89 -18.03 -21.67
C PHE A 74 -5.56 -17.54 -22.24
N HIS A 75 -5.61 -16.56 -23.13
CA HIS A 75 -4.43 -15.95 -23.77
C HIS A 75 -3.61 -16.95 -24.60
N SER A 76 -4.26 -17.96 -25.19
CA SER A 76 -3.60 -18.99 -26.02
C SER A 76 -4.28 -19.13 -27.39
N PRO A 77 -3.69 -19.90 -28.32
CA PRO A 77 -4.34 -20.22 -29.60
C PRO A 77 -5.71 -20.90 -29.47
N LEU A 78 -5.97 -21.58 -28.34
CA LEU A 78 -7.25 -22.24 -28.10
C LEU A 78 -8.43 -21.23 -27.91
N MET A 79 -8.13 -19.95 -27.79
CA MET A 79 -9.18 -18.90 -27.77
C MET A 79 -9.65 -18.49 -29.16
N ILE A 80 -8.95 -18.88 -30.26
CA ILE A 80 -9.24 -18.45 -31.62
C ILE A 80 -10.72 -18.71 -32.03
N PRO A 81 -11.31 -19.86 -31.70
CA PRO A 81 -12.68 -20.18 -32.18
C PRO A 81 -13.76 -19.19 -31.73
N ILE A 82 -13.55 -18.43 -30.68
CA ILE A 82 -14.57 -17.46 -30.20
C ILE A 82 -14.28 -16.01 -30.61
N LEU A 83 -13.15 -15.73 -31.26
CA LEU A 83 -12.69 -14.34 -31.48
C LEU A 83 -13.61 -13.59 -32.46
N GLU A 84 -14.08 -14.24 -33.51
CA GLU A 84 -14.99 -13.63 -34.51
C GLU A 84 -16.35 -13.28 -33.89
N ASP A 85 -16.98 -14.22 -33.17
CA ASP A 85 -18.22 -13.97 -32.48
C ASP A 85 -18.07 -12.86 -31.43
N PHE A 86 -16.97 -12.87 -30.71
CA PHE A 86 -16.67 -11.82 -29.73
C PHE A 86 -16.47 -10.45 -30.41
N LYS A 87 -15.76 -10.43 -31.55
CA LYS A 87 -15.55 -9.20 -32.32
C LYS A 87 -16.87 -8.61 -32.81
N ALA A 88 -17.78 -9.46 -33.32
CA ALA A 88 -19.08 -9.02 -33.76
C ALA A 88 -19.84 -8.28 -32.64
N VAL A 89 -19.91 -8.87 -31.42
CA VAL A 89 -20.55 -8.24 -30.26
C VAL A 89 -19.81 -6.97 -29.82
N ALA A 90 -18.50 -7.01 -29.77
CA ALA A 90 -17.70 -5.85 -29.35
C ALA A 90 -17.83 -4.67 -30.33
N SER A 91 -18.04 -4.95 -31.62
CA SER A 91 -18.22 -3.91 -32.64
C SER A 91 -19.55 -3.14 -32.52
N GLU A 92 -20.53 -3.68 -31.77
CA GLU A 92 -21.76 -2.97 -31.46
C GLU A 92 -21.63 -1.95 -30.36
N ILE A 93 -20.49 -1.96 -29.62
CA ILE A 93 -20.25 -1.10 -28.49
C ILE A 93 -19.48 0.16 -28.92
N THR A 94 -20.00 1.32 -28.52
CA THR A 94 -19.28 2.57 -28.68
C THR A 94 -18.34 2.78 -27.52
N PHE A 95 -17.06 2.73 -27.78
CA PHE A 95 -16.01 3.01 -26.78
C PHE A 95 -15.61 4.49 -26.74
N SER A 96 -15.28 4.99 -25.57
CA SER A 96 -14.78 6.34 -25.37
C SER A 96 -13.32 6.33 -24.92
N ALA A 97 -12.60 7.41 -25.20
CA ALA A 97 -11.25 7.57 -24.69
C ALA A 97 -11.26 7.62 -23.15
N PRO A 98 -10.29 6.99 -22.49
CA PRO A 98 -10.18 7.02 -21.05
C PRO A 98 -10.02 8.47 -20.53
N GLN A 99 -10.81 8.85 -19.50
CA GLN A 99 -10.68 10.13 -18.80
C GLN A 99 -9.62 10.07 -17.66
N ILE A 100 -9.29 8.88 -17.22
CA ILE A 100 -8.24 8.59 -16.26
C ILE A 100 -7.19 7.75 -16.98
N ALA A 101 -5.92 7.93 -16.67
CA ALA A 101 -4.85 7.16 -17.27
C ALA A 101 -5.13 5.65 -17.14
N LEU A 102 -5.33 5.00 -18.27
CA LEU A 102 -5.54 3.55 -18.38
C LEU A 102 -4.31 2.92 -19.00
N ILE A 103 -3.68 2.00 -18.28
CA ILE A 103 -2.52 1.26 -18.76
C ILE A 103 -3.01 -0.02 -19.43
N SER A 104 -2.66 -0.19 -20.70
CA SER A 104 -3.06 -1.35 -21.49
C SER A 104 -2.33 -2.62 -21.05
N ASN A 105 -3.08 -3.70 -20.91
CA ASN A 105 -2.51 -5.03 -20.64
C ASN A 105 -1.84 -5.67 -21.88
N LEU A 106 -2.04 -5.12 -23.09
CA LEU A 106 -1.41 -5.65 -24.29
C LEU A 106 0.07 -5.28 -24.43
N ASP A 107 0.42 -4.07 -24.03
CA ASP A 107 1.78 -3.54 -24.20
C ASP A 107 2.36 -2.89 -22.92
N GLY A 108 1.59 -2.79 -21.86
CA GLY A 108 1.98 -2.17 -20.60
C GLY A 108 2.09 -0.65 -20.66
N LYS A 109 1.55 0.03 -21.69
CA LYS A 109 1.65 1.49 -21.89
C LYS A 109 0.35 2.19 -21.58
N VAL A 110 0.44 3.50 -21.31
CA VAL A 110 -0.75 4.36 -21.18
C VAL A 110 -1.48 4.44 -22.51
N MET A 111 -2.76 4.10 -22.50
CA MET A 111 -3.63 4.14 -23.65
C MET A 111 -3.89 5.60 -24.06
N GLN A 112 -3.64 5.91 -25.36
CA GLN A 112 -3.76 7.26 -25.89
C GLN A 112 -5.10 7.52 -26.61
N ALA A 113 -5.82 6.46 -26.97
CA ALA A 113 -7.09 6.53 -27.69
C ALA A 113 -8.12 5.60 -27.06
N ALA A 114 -9.36 5.72 -27.50
CA ALA A 114 -10.39 4.76 -27.15
C ALA A 114 -10.00 3.35 -27.60
N PRO A 115 -10.20 2.31 -26.76
CA PRO A 115 -10.10 0.93 -27.24
C PRO A 115 -11.18 0.68 -28.29
N ASP A 116 -10.95 -0.26 -29.18
CA ASP A 116 -11.91 -0.73 -30.19
C ASP A 116 -12.15 -2.23 -30.02
N ALA A 117 -12.99 -2.80 -30.88
CA ALA A 117 -13.27 -4.23 -30.89
C ALA A 117 -12.00 -5.06 -31.11
N ASP A 118 -11.08 -4.60 -31.95
CA ASP A 118 -9.81 -5.29 -32.20
C ASP A 118 -8.89 -5.29 -30.99
N TYR A 119 -8.87 -4.21 -30.22
CA TYR A 119 -8.16 -4.17 -28.94
C TYR A 119 -8.63 -5.29 -28.01
N TRP A 120 -9.94 -5.47 -27.86
CA TRP A 120 -10.50 -6.48 -26.96
C TRP A 120 -10.33 -7.91 -27.47
N VAL A 121 -10.40 -8.13 -28.80
CA VAL A 121 -10.04 -9.41 -29.44
C VAL A 121 -8.58 -9.77 -29.13
N ASN A 122 -7.67 -8.82 -29.33
CA ASN A 122 -6.26 -9.00 -29.01
C ASN A 122 -6.04 -9.25 -27.51
N HIS A 123 -6.79 -8.58 -26.64
CA HIS A 123 -6.70 -8.76 -25.19
C HIS A 123 -7.12 -10.19 -24.75
N ILE A 124 -8.07 -10.83 -25.44
CA ILE A 124 -8.43 -12.24 -25.20
C ILE A 124 -7.30 -13.18 -25.60
N ARG A 125 -6.61 -12.88 -26.71
CA ARG A 125 -5.66 -13.81 -27.35
C ARG A 125 -4.22 -13.63 -26.91
N GLN A 126 -3.78 -12.41 -26.71
CA GLN A 126 -2.37 -12.08 -26.48
C GLN A 126 -2.02 -12.13 -24.98
N ALA A 127 -0.72 -12.16 -24.71
CA ALA A 127 -0.17 -12.14 -23.35
C ALA A 127 -0.56 -10.87 -22.58
N VAL A 128 -0.89 -11.03 -21.30
CA VAL A 128 -1.10 -9.91 -20.38
C VAL A 128 0.24 -9.41 -19.89
N ARG A 129 0.62 -8.21 -20.26
CA ARG A 129 1.88 -7.54 -19.89
C ARG A 129 1.79 -6.86 -18.53
N PHE A 130 1.38 -7.62 -17.49
CA PHE A 130 1.10 -7.07 -16.15
C PHE A 130 2.32 -6.39 -15.54
N LYS A 131 3.50 -7.05 -15.58
CA LYS A 131 4.74 -6.45 -15.06
C LYS A 131 5.03 -5.11 -15.74
N ALA A 132 5.00 -5.05 -17.06
CA ALA A 132 5.24 -3.81 -17.80
C ALA A 132 4.23 -2.71 -17.44
N GLY A 133 2.97 -3.08 -17.20
CA GLY A 133 1.94 -2.15 -16.74
C GLY A 133 2.23 -1.58 -15.34
N VAL A 134 2.69 -2.41 -14.40
CA VAL A 134 3.10 -1.95 -13.07
C VAL A 134 4.34 -1.06 -13.16
N ASP A 135 5.34 -1.43 -13.97
CA ASP A 135 6.54 -0.61 -14.19
C ASP A 135 6.17 0.78 -14.76
N THR A 136 5.22 0.84 -15.70
CA THR A 136 4.67 2.09 -16.22
C THR A 136 4.01 2.92 -15.14
N ALA A 137 3.15 2.31 -14.30
CA ALA A 137 2.50 3.01 -13.19
C ALA A 137 3.53 3.58 -12.20
N LEU A 138 4.57 2.81 -11.85
CA LEU A 138 5.66 3.26 -11.00
C LEU A 138 6.43 4.44 -11.62
N SER A 139 6.70 4.39 -12.93
CA SER A 139 7.36 5.49 -13.65
C SER A 139 6.55 6.78 -13.67
N MET A 140 5.22 6.67 -13.54
CA MET A 140 4.29 7.81 -13.41
C MET A 140 4.20 8.34 -11.97
N GLY A 141 4.96 7.76 -11.02
CA GLY A 141 4.97 8.18 -9.62
C GLY A 141 3.87 7.54 -8.76
N THR A 142 3.25 6.45 -9.21
CA THR A 142 2.25 5.73 -8.40
C THR A 142 2.90 5.09 -7.18
N THR A 143 2.42 5.44 -5.99
CA THR A 143 2.89 4.91 -4.70
C THR A 143 1.86 4.06 -3.98
N VAL A 144 0.61 4.06 -4.44
CA VAL A 144 -0.51 3.33 -3.83
C VAL A 144 -1.22 2.51 -4.89
N PHE A 145 -1.37 1.20 -4.62
CA PHE A 145 -2.12 0.29 -5.50
C PHE A 145 -3.31 -0.28 -4.74
N VAL A 146 -4.47 -0.22 -5.35
CA VAL A 146 -5.73 -0.76 -4.82
C VAL A 146 -6.24 -1.84 -5.75
N GLU A 147 -6.33 -3.07 -5.27
CA GLU A 147 -6.92 -4.16 -6.05
C GLU A 147 -8.43 -4.24 -5.77
N ILE A 148 -9.23 -3.88 -6.75
CA ILE A 148 -10.68 -4.01 -6.69
C ILE A 148 -11.09 -5.39 -7.25
N GLY A 149 -11.31 -6.33 -6.34
CA GLY A 149 -11.63 -7.71 -6.70
C GLY A 149 -12.00 -8.57 -5.50
N PRO A 150 -12.52 -9.79 -5.70
CA PRO A 150 -13.00 -10.66 -4.62
C PRO A 150 -11.87 -11.30 -3.80
N ASN A 151 -10.62 -11.15 -4.23
CA ASN A 151 -9.45 -11.71 -3.56
C ASN A 151 -8.18 -10.99 -3.98
N PRO A 152 -7.24 -10.69 -3.05
CA PRO A 152 -5.99 -9.99 -3.35
C PRO A 152 -4.99 -10.91 -4.07
N THR A 153 -5.08 -10.99 -5.38
CA THR A 153 -4.22 -11.81 -6.24
C THR A 153 -3.11 -10.98 -6.86
N LEU A 154 -3.46 -9.80 -7.39
CA LEU A 154 -2.54 -8.92 -8.11
C LEU A 154 -1.65 -8.11 -7.16
N THR A 155 -2.15 -7.75 -5.98
CA THR A 155 -1.34 -7.06 -4.96
C THR A 155 -0.09 -7.85 -4.57
N GLY A 156 -0.18 -9.19 -4.58
CA GLY A 156 0.99 -10.06 -4.37
C GLY A 156 2.05 -9.94 -5.47
N LEU A 157 1.62 -9.76 -6.72
CA LEU A 157 2.50 -9.53 -7.87
C LEU A 157 3.09 -8.13 -7.83
N VAL A 158 2.28 -7.09 -7.55
CA VAL A 158 2.77 -5.72 -7.36
C VAL A 158 3.84 -5.66 -6.27
N LYS A 159 3.62 -6.36 -5.13
CA LYS A 159 4.62 -6.45 -4.05
C LYS A 159 5.95 -7.03 -4.52
N ARG A 160 5.89 -8.06 -5.38
CA ARG A 160 7.09 -8.68 -5.96
C ARG A 160 7.84 -7.73 -6.90
N ILE A 161 7.12 -6.93 -7.70
CA ILE A 161 7.69 -5.99 -8.66
C ILE A 161 8.25 -4.75 -7.97
N ALA A 162 7.46 -4.14 -7.07
CA ALA A 162 7.76 -2.84 -6.46
C ALA A 162 8.41 -2.92 -5.07
N GLY A 163 8.46 -4.10 -4.46
CA GLY A 163 9.00 -4.27 -3.11
C GLY A 163 8.18 -3.53 -2.05
N ASP A 164 8.90 -2.90 -1.11
CA ASP A 164 8.32 -2.12 0.00
C ASP A 164 8.10 -0.63 -0.35
N SER A 165 8.36 -0.23 -1.59
CA SER A 165 8.26 1.17 -2.02
C SER A 165 6.82 1.65 -2.22
N VAL A 166 5.84 0.75 -2.18
CA VAL A 166 4.44 1.05 -2.45
C VAL A 166 3.51 0.56 -1.36
N VAL A 167 2.39 1.24 -1.20
CA VAL A 167 1.29 0.83 -0.32
C VAL A 167 0.28 0.01 -1.12
N LEU A 168 -0.16 -1.11 -0.53
CA LEU A 168 -1.09 -2.04 -1.16
C LEU A 168 -2.37 -2.11 -0.34
N ALA A 169 -3.52 -2.00 -0.99
CA ALA A 169 -4.82 -2.16 -0.37
C ALA A 169 -5.71 -3.09 -1.20
N ALA A 170 -6.49 -3.93 -0.52
CA ALA A 170 -7.50 -4.78 -1.15
C ALA A 170 -8.73 -4.85 -0.23
N PRO A 171 -9.90 -4.37 -0.68
CA PRO A 171 -11.09 -4.27 0.17
C PRO A 171 -11.78 -5.60 0.41
N LEU A 172 -11.50 -6.65 -0.37
CA LEU A 172 -12.11 -7.97 -0.23
C LEU A 172 -11.05 -9.07 -0.15
N LYS A 173 -11.36 -10.13 0.61
CA LYS A 173 -10.54 -11.32 0.71
C LYS A 173 -11.39 -12.53 1.08
N ARG A 174 -11.32 -13.60 0.28
CA ARG A 174 -12.06 -14.84 0.56
C ARG A 174 -11.88 -15.31 1.99
N LYS A 175 -12.96 -15.80 2.60
CA LYS A 175 -12.99 -16.33 3.97
C LYS A 175 -12.62 -15.29 5.05
N ARG A 176 -12.80 -14.03 4.78
CA ARG A 176 -12.69 -12.92 5.75
C ARG A 176 -13.99 -12.14 5.75
N ASP A 177 -14.24 -11.43 6.82
CA ASP A 177 -15.37 -10.52 6.92
C ASP A 177 -15.15 -9.33 5.97
N ASP A 178 -16.14 -9.04 5.12
CA ASP A 178 -16.03 -8.02 4.08
C ASP A 178 -15.96 -6.61 4.69
N GLN A 179 -16.69 -6.36 5.77
CA GLN A 179 -16.68 -5.05 6.43
C GLN A 179 -15.33 -4.79 7.12
N GLU A 180 -14.76 -5.81 7.75
CA GLU A 180 -13.43 -5.72 8.36
C GLU A 180 -12.37 -5.42 7.30
N GLN A 181 -12.39 -6.17 6.17
CA GLN A 181 -11.43 -5.97 5.08
C GLN A 181 -11.61 -4.60 4.43
N TRP A 182 -12.84 -4.15 4.23
CA TRP A 182 -13.14 -2.81 3.72
C TRP A 182 -12.59 -1.72 4.63
N ARG A 183 -12.88 -1.77 5.94
CA ARG A 183 -12.36 -0.80 6.91
C ARG A 183 -10.84 -0.77 6.90
N LYS A 184 -10.20 -1.94 6.85
CA LYS A 184 -8.74 -2.05 6.78
C LYS A 184 -8.19 -1.37 5.52
N ALA A 185 -8.79 -1.61 4.36
CA ALA A 185 -8.37 -1.00 3.10
C ALA A 185 -8.52 0.53 3.17
N ILE A 186 -9.66 1.05 3.64
CA ILE A 186 -9.89 2.48 3.82
C ILE A 186 -8.89 3.08 4.81
N SER A 187 -8.65 2.45 5.96
CA SER A 187 -7.67 2.93 6.94
C SER A 187 -6.26 3.00 6.35
N THR A 188 -5.89 2.01 5.51
CA THR A 188 -4.61 2.02 4.79
C THR A 188 -4.52 3.22 3.85
N LEU A 189 -5.58 3.50 3.09
CA LEU A 189 -5.63 4.64 2.16
C LEU A 189 -5.58 5.99 2.90
N VAL A 190 -6.34 6.13 3.97
CA VAL A 190 -6.30 7.35 4.81
C VAL A 190 -4.89 7.61 5.34
N ALA A 191 -4.19 6.56 5.78
CA ALA A 191 -2.82 6.68 6.29
C ALA A 191 -1.82 7.17 5.22
N THR A 192 -2.14 7.03 3.92
CA THR A 192 -1.32 7.58 2.82
C THR A 192 -1.67 9.02 2.48
N GLY A 193 -2.65 9.63 3.14
CA GLY A 193 -3.17 10.95 2.81
C GLY A 193 -4.12 10.96 1.60
N ALA A 194 -4.58 9.78 1.14
CA ALA A 194 -5.57 9.70 0.07
C ALA A 194 -6.90 10.32 0.53
N ASP A 195 -7.49 11.13 -0.35
CA ASP A 195 -8.82 11.68 -0.12
C ASP A 195 -9.86 10.56 -0.17
N THR A 196 -10.48 10.29 0.97
CA THR A 196 -11.51 9.26 1.10
C THR A 196 -12.82 9.92 1.51
N PRO A 197 -13.99 9.42 1.04
CA PRO A 197 -15.27 9.94 1.44
C PRO A 197 -15.41 9.95 2.97
N SER A 198 -15.57 11.14 3.56
CA SER A 198 -15.67 11.33 5.02
C SER A 198 -16.82 10.54 5.66
N THR A 199 -17.84 10.23 4.88
CA THR A 199 -18.98 9.41 5.30
C THR A 199 -18.60 7.98 5.70
N ALA A 200 -17.46 7.44 5.21
CA ALA A 200 -16.96 6.13 5.58
C ALA A 200 -16.30 6.10 6.97
N LEU A 201 -16.00 7.26 7.55
CA LEU A 201 -15.20 7.42 8.77
C LEU A 201 -15.89 8.24 9.84
N GLN A 202 -17.21 8.47 9.78
CA GLN A 202 -17.91 9.08 10.90
C GLN A 202 -17.96 8.09 12.05
N PRO A 203 -17.17 8.29 13.11
CA PRO A 203 -17.28 7.44 14.28
C PRO A 203 -18.59 7.81 14.99
N GLU A 204 -19.51 6.88 15.09
CA GLU A 204 -20.65 6.97 16.03
C GLU A 204 -20.19 6.93 17.50
N VAL A 205 -18.90 6.78 17.70
CA VAL A 205 -18.30 6.63 19.04
C VAL A 205 -17.61 7.93 19.43
N THR A 206 -18.05 8.53 20.50
CA THR A 206 -17.31 9.63 21.15
C THR A 206 -16.03 9.06 21.73
N LEU A 207 -14.90 9.46 21.15
CA LEU A 207 -13.60 9.06 21.68
C LEU A 207 -13.35 9.77 23.02
N PRO A 208 -12.77 9.10 24.01
CA PRO A 208 -12.34 9.76 25.23
C PRO A 208 -11.31 10.83 24.91
N ASN A 209 -11.41 11.95 25.62
CA ASN A 209 -10.39 12.98 25.52
C ASN A 209 -9.02 12.43 25.93
N TYR A 210 -7.96 13.10 25.46
CA TYR A 210 -6.60 12.77 25.87
C TYR A 210 -6.50 12.80 27.40
N PRO A 211 -6.05 11.72 28.06
CA PRO A 211 -5.93 11.68 29.53
C PRO A 211 -4.72 12.50 29.96
N PHE A 212 -4.92 13.80 30.14
CA PHE A 212 -3.88 14.67 30.68
C PHE A 212 -3.53 14.21 32.10
N ASP A 213 -2.24 14.07 32.37
CA ASP A 213 -1.72 13.89 33.73
C ASP A 213 -1.77 15.26 34.41
N ASN A 214 -2.91 15.57 35.03
CA ASN A 214 -3.18 16.83 35.66
C ASN A 214 -2.41 16.92 36.99
N LYS A 215 -1.12 17.16 36.93
CA LYS A 215 -0.32 17.53 38.10
C LYS A 215 -0.41 19.02 38.32
N ARG A 216 -0.44 19.40 39.61
CA ARG A 216 -0.43 20.81 40.00
C ARG A 216 1.00 21.33 39.96
N TYR A 217 1.34 22.12 38.97
CA TYR A 217 2.67 22.76 38.81
C TYR A 217 2.65 24.21 39.29
N TRP A 218 1.79 24.52 40.27
CA TRP A 218 1.71 25.85 40.83
C TRP A 218 2.76 26.00 41.92
N PHE A 219 3.39 27.16 41.99
CA PHE A 219 4.30 27.47 43.09
C PHE A 219 3.57 27.30 44.43
N ARG A 220 4.17 26.62 45.34
CA ARG A 220 3.70 26.56 46.72
C ARG A 220 4.31 27.71 47.47
N GLU A 221 3.50 28.38 48.30
CA GLU A 221 4.08 29.31 49.30
C GLU A 221 4.99 28.50 50.23
N ALA A 222 6.20 29.04 50.48
CA ALA A 222 7.15 28.36 51.34
C ALA A 222 6.57 28.22 52.74
N THR A 223 6.18 26.98 53.11
CA THR A 223 5.65 26.71 54.45
C THR A 223 6.83 26.37 55.35
N GLY A 224 7.23 27.29 56.20
CA GLY A 224 8.23 27.02 57.26
C GLY A 224 9.36 27.97 57.41
N LEU A 225 9.51 28.94 56.53
CA LEU A 225 10.46 30.04 56.77
C LEU A 225 9.80 31.17 57.56
N PRO A 226 10.48 31.82 58.47
CA PRO A 226 9.90 32.97 59.16
C PRO A 226 9.48 33.99 58.12
N ALA A 227 8.19 34.38 58.18
CA ALA A 227 7.65 35.39 57.28
C ALA A 227 8.55 36.61 57.21
N PRO A 228 9.01 37.02 56.04
CA PRO A 228 9.83 38.23 55.93
C PRO A 228 9.01 39.37 56.45
N ARG A 229 9.60 40.21 57.32
CA ARG A 229 8.91 41.33 57.95
C ARG A 229 8.38 42.38 56.98
N VAL A 230 8.74 42.28 55.70
CA VAL A 230 8.19 43.04 54.58
C VAL A 230 8.14 42.15 53.36
N ALA A 231 7.02 41.50 53.15
CA ALA A 231 6.80 40.78 51.90
C ALA A 231 6.39 41.81 50.84
N LEU A 232 7.16 41.99 49.81
CA LEU A 232 6.70 42.62 48.59
C LEU A 232 5.79 41.61 47.88
N ALA A 233 4.51 41.88 47.94
CA ALA A 233 3.46 41.03 47.44
C ALA A 233 3.71 40.72 45.95
N GLY A 234 3.76 39.44 45.59
CA GLY A 234 3.45 38.98 44.27
C GLY A 234 4.50 38.24 43.44
N HIS A 235 5.75 38.08 43.92
CA HIS A 235 6.72 37.30 43.15
C HIS A 235 7.35 36.14 43.96
N PRO A 236 7.22 34.90 43.53
CA PRO A 236 7.66 33.74 44.32
C PRO A 236 9.19 33.64 44.55
N MET A 237 9.97 34.41 43.78
CA MET A 237 11.42 34.39 43.86
C MET A 237 12.01 35.66 44.47
N VAL A 238 11.21 36.55 45.10
CA VAL A 238 11.66 37.80 45.70
C VAL A 238 11.20 37.84 47.15
N TRP A 239 12.11 37.77 48.08
CA TRP A 239 11.80 37.67 49.50
C TRP A 239 11.85 38.99 50.22
N ARG A 240 12.91 39.75 49.98
CA ARG A 240 13.15 40.99 50.73
C ARG A 240 13.76 42.04 49.83
N LEU A 241 13.24 43.26 49.92
CA LEU A 241 13.91 44.43 49.39
C LEU A 241 15.03 44.84 50.36
N LEU A 242 16.22 44.95 49.83
CA LEU A 242 17.35 45.52 50.56
C LEU A 242 17.38 47.05 50.26
N ASP A 243 17.12 47.83 51.28
CA ASP A 243 17.24 49.27 51.18
C ASP A 243 18.69 49.65 51.57
N SER A 244 19.40 50.25 50.61
CA SER A 244 20.79 50.71 50.83
C SER A 244 20.93 52.08 50.18
N PRO A 245 21.39 53.05 50.94
CA PRO A 245 21.64 54.39 50.42
C PRO A 245 22.79 54.48 49.40
N GLU A 246 23.58 53.42 49.28
CA GLU A 246 24.73 53.35 48.38
C GLU A 246 24.39 52.72 47.02
N ILE A 247 23.16 52.19 46.84
CA ILE A 247 22.73 51.51 45.61
C ILE A 247 21.62 52.32 44.97
N ASP A 248 21.91 52.82 43.79
CA ASP A 248 20.89 53.48 42.97
C ASP A 248 20.06 52.42 42.23
N GLY A 249 18.92 52.04 42.82
CA GLY A 249 18.03 50.98 42.30
C GLY A 249 17.43 50.10 43.40
N SER A 250 16.63 49.13 43.03
CA SER A 250 16.00 48.18 43.96
C SER A 250 16.78 46.85 43.94
N VAL A 251 17.30 46.44 45.07
CA VAL A 251 17.99 45.17 45.26
C VAL A 251 17.12 44.25 46.10
N TYR A 252 16.95 43.03 45.66
CA TYR A 252 16.12 42.05 46.34
C TYR A 252 16.99 40.86 46.79
N GLU A 253 16.78 40.40 48.00
CA GLU A 253 17.34 39.19 48.51
C GLU A 253 16.35 38.03 48.34
N THR A 254 16.89 36.88 47.92
CA THR A 254 16.15 35.63 47.94
C THR A 254 17.03 34.50 48.45
N VAL A 255 16.43 33.49 49.07
CA VAL A 255 17.14 32.30 49.51
C VAL A 255 16.57 31.12 48.73
N LEU A 256 17.40 30.44 47.98
CA LEU A 256 17.03 29.22 47.26
C LEU A 256 17.59 28.04 48.03
N THR A 257 16.73 27.02 48.20
CA THR A 257 17.16 25.73 48.75
C THR A 257 16.94 24.65 47.71
N SER A 258 17.48 23.46 47.95
CA SER A 258 17.28 22.31 47.07
C SER A 258 15.81 21.91 46.89
N ASP A 259 14.95 22.33 47.81
CA ASP A 259 13.56 21.90 47.91
C ASP A 259 12.56 23.07 47.83
N ASP A 260 13.04 24.31 47.78
CA ASP A 260 12.19 25.48 47.78
C ASP A 260 12.77 26.63 46.92
N PRO A 261 12.06 27.10 45.92
CA PRO A 261 10.76 26.57 45.48
C PRO A 261 10.84 25.17 44.85
N ASP A 262 9.76 24.38 44.96
CA ASP A 262 9.67 22.97 44.57
C ASP A 262 10.25 22.65 43.20
N HIS A 263 10.13 23.54 42.21
CA HIS A 263 10.64 23.34 40.86
C HIS A 263 12.17 23.29 40.76
N ILE A 264 12.90 23.77 41.79
CA ILE A 264 14.38 23.65 41.85
C ILE A 264 14.78 22.21 42.06
N ALA A 265 14.01 21.42 42.81
CA ALA A 265 14.26 20.01 43.02
C ALA A 265 14.21 19.17 41.73
N ASP A 266 13.47 19.65 40.72
CA ASP A 266 13.34 19.00 39.41
C ASP A 266 14.56 19.28 38.48
N HIS A 267 15.37 20.30 38.76
CA HIS A 267 16.58 20.59 38.01
C HIS A 267 17.73 19.72 38.48
N ARG A 268 17.92 18.58 37.84
CA ARG A 268 18.97 17.63 38.22
C ARG A 268 19.93 17.40 37.05
N LEU A 269 21.25 17.57 37.35
CA LEU A 269 22.33 17.11 36.47
C LEU A 269 23.04 15.96 37.17
N PHE A 270 23.12 14.80 36.52
CA PHE A 270 23.74 13.59 37.06
C PHE A 270 23.17 13.16 38.43
N GLY A 271 21.87 13.41 38.68
CA GLY A 271 21.22 13.05 39.95
C GLY A 271 21.39 14.07 41.09
N VAL A 272 22.09 15.15 40.87
CA VAL A 272 22.28 16.25 41.84
C VAL A 272 21.39 17.43 41.42
N THR A 273 20.61 18.00 42.34
CA THR A 273 19.84 19.23 42.12
C THR A 273 20.84 20.40 41.88
N VAL A 274 20.63 21.13 40.76
CA VAL A 274 21.54 22.22 40.31
C VAL A 274 20.79 23.54 40.39
#